data_09c611b115c80339dab31280961a30b4
#
_entry.id   09c611b115c80339dab31280961a30b4
#
_cell.length_a   1.000
_cell.length_b   1.000
_cell.length_c   1.000
_cell.angle_alpha   90.00
_cell.angle_beta   90.00
_cell.angle_gamma   90.00
#
_symmetry.space_group_name_H-M   'P 1'
#
loop_
_entity.id
_entity.type
_entity.pdbx_description
1 polymer ?
#
loop_
_entity_poly.entity_id
_entity_poly.type
_entity_poly.pdbx_seq_one_letter_code
_entity_poly.pdbx_strand_id
1 'polypeptide(L)'
;EMSEFYRRNDPTRLVHYEGVCNDRRYNDTSDMESRMYPSAAYVRDFLQKDRSKPYLLCEYTHAMGNSCGGMHKYTDLTDEEPLFQGGFIWDYIDQSIYHKDRYGKEVLGYGGDFDDRPCDYNFSGNGIAYGGERMPSPKMQEVKFNYQNISITIEKDSFTVNNKNLFTNTADYDCQITLTLDGKRIAASTIELAVEPLSQQTYQLPRWKYQTPWSTEEPWKVTAAGEYVVTVSFVLKEDTLWAKRGHEVAFGQGIY
;
A
#
# COMPACT_ATOMS: atom_id res chain seq x y z
N GLU A 1 -12.41 -29.63 -14.47
CA GLU A 1 -11.65 -29.76 -15.74
C GLU A 1 -10.48 -28.77 -15.81
N MET A 2 -10.72 -27.42 -15.76
CA MET A 2 -9.61 -26.44 -15.86
C MET A 2 -8.64 -26.54 -14.69
N SER A 3 -9.12 -26.65 -13.46
CA SER A 3 -8.28 -26.85 -12.28
C SER A 3 -7.39 -28.09 -12.37
N GLU A 4 -7.96 -29.21 -12.80
CA GLU A 4 -7.22 -30.45 -13.03
C GLU A 4 -6.19 -30.31 -14.15
N PHE A 5 -6.53 -29.57 -15.20
CA PHE A 5 -5.60 -29.28 -16.30
C PHE A 5 -4.37 -28.51 -15.77
N TYR A 6 -4.59 -27.44 -14.98
CA TYR A 6 -3.49 -26.68 -14.41
C TYR A 6 -2.64 -27.54 -13.48
N ARG A 7 -3.23 -28.26 -12.54
CA ARG A 7 -2.48 -29.13 -11.61
C ARG A 7 -1.68 -30.21 -12.31
N ARG A 8 -2.18 -30.71 -13.43
CA ARG A 8 -1.47 -31.73 -14.22
C ARG A 8 -0.27 -31.17 -14.97
N ASN A 9 -0.40 -29.94 -15.50
CA ASN A 9 0.62 -29.31 -16.32
C ASN A 9 1.63 -28.51 -15.52
N ASP A 10 1.24 -27.98 -14.37
CA ASP A 10 2.12 -27.27 -13.43
C ASP A 10 1.74 -27.60 -11.98
N PRO A 11 2.31 -28.68 -11.42
CA PRO A 11 2.03 -29.07 -10.02
C PRO A 11 2.74 -28.18 -8.99
N THR A 12 3.54 -27.19 -9.42
CA THR A 12 4.32 -26.32 -8.53
C THR A 12 3.55 -25.09 -8.06
N ARG A 13 2.41 -24.77 -8.70
CA ARG A 13 1.59 -23.60 -8.39
C ARG A 13 0.22 -23.98 -7.85
N LEU A 14 -0.27 -23.16 -6.94
CA LEU A 14 -1.63 -23.28 -6.41
C LEU A 14 -2.64 -22.81 -7.46
N VAL A 15 -3.81 -23.43 -7.45
CA VAL A 15 -4.94 -23.05 -8.33
C VAL A 15 -5.92 -22.22 -7.52
N HIS A 16 -6.26 -21.06 -8.04
CA HIS A 16 -7.25 -20.16 -7.45
C HIS A 16 -8.45 -20.00 -8.37
N TYR A 17 -9.65 -20.09 -7.78
CA TYR A 17 -10.93 -19.79 -8.44
C TYR A 17 -11.93 -19.26 -7.42
N GLU A 18 -12.30 -17.98 -7.54
CA GLU A 18 -13.19 -17.30 -6.61
C GLU A 18 -14.59 -17.91 -6.56
N GLY A 19 -15.11 -18.34 -7.71
CA GLY A 19 -16.50 -18.81 -7.84
C GLY A 19 -16.89 -19.99 -6.94
N VAL A 20 -15.96 -20.68 -6.30
CA VAL A 20 -16.26 -21.75 -5.31
C VAL A 20 -17.00 -21.21 -4.08
N CYS A 21 -16.90 -19.92 -3.76
CA CYS A 21 -17.66 -19.31 -2.68
C CYS A 21 -19.18 -19.35 -2.92
N ASN A 22 -19.61 -19.43 -4.18
CA ASN A 22 -21.00 -19.46 -4.59
C ASN A 22 -21.56 -20.88 -4.68
N ASP A 23 -20.70 -21.89 -4.89
CA ASP A 23 -21.11 -23.29 -4.97
C ASP A 23 -20.08 -24.22 -4.32
N ARG A 24 -20.33 -24.56 -3.07
CA ARG A 24 -19.43 -25.36 -2.23
C ARG A 24 -19.27 -26.81 -2.68
N ARG A 25 -20.07 -27.29 -3.60
CA ARG A 25 -19.89 -28.64 -4.21
C ARG A 25 -18.57 -28.74 -4.97
N TYR A 26 -18.03 -27.59 -5.41
CA TYR A 26 -16.77 -27.49 -6.16
C TYR A 26 -15.62 -26.96 -5.32
N ASN A 27 -15.71 -27.05 -4.00
CA ASN A 27 -14.72 -26.46 -3.09
C ASN A 27 -13.27 -26.92 -3.37
N ASP A 28 -13.09 -28.14 -3.82
CA ASP A 28 -11.77 -28.72 -4.13
C ASP A 28 -11.15 -28.18 -5.44
N THR A 29 -11.93 -27.39 -6.20
CA THR A 29 -11.44 -26.74 -7.42
C THR A 29 -10.37 -25.67 -7.14
N SER A 30 -10.47 -24.98 -5.99
CA SER A 30 -9.54 -23.94 -5.57
C SER A 30 -8.75 -24.37 -4.35
N ASP A 31 -7.45 -24.06 -4.33
CA ASP A 31 -6.57 -24.29 -3.18
C ASP A 31 -6.68 -23.18 -2.13
N MET A 32 -7.38 -22.09 -2.46
CA MET A 32 -7.59 -20.93 -1.62
C MET A 32 -9.07 -20.61 -1.47
N GLU A 33 -9.46 -20.05 -0.35
CA GLU A 33 -10.74 -19.35 -0.19
C GLU A 33 -10.61 -17.97 -0.80
N SER A 34 -11.69 -17.50 -1.46
CA SER A 34 -11.66 -16.18 -2.09
C SER A 34 -13.06 -15.58 -2.23
N ARG A 35 -13.10 -14.26 -2.28
CA ARG A 35 -14.32 -13.49 -2.55
C ARG A 35 -13.94 -12.10 -3.08
N MET A 36 -14.84 -11.50 -3.89
CA MET A 36 -14.75 -10.10 -4.28
C MET A 36 -15.31 -9.20 -3.19
N TYR A 37 -14.56 -8.16 -2.83
CA TYR A 37 -14.99 -7.04 -1.97
C TYR A 37 -15.63 -7.38 -0.61
N PRO A 38 -15.26 -8.46 0.09
CA PRO A 38 -15.70 -8.62 1.46
C PRO A 38 -15.01 -7.59 2.35
N SER A 39 -15.65 -7.16 3.43
CA SER A 39 -14.96 -6.32 4.41
C SER A 39 -13.87 -7.11 5.15
N ALA A 40 -12.85 -6.42 5.69
CA ALA A 40 -11.83 -7.07 6.53
C ALA A 40 -12.44 -7.79 7.75
N ALA A 41 -13.51 -7.21 8.32
CA ALA A 41 -14.26 -7.87 9.40
C ALA A 41 -14.89 -9.20 8.95
N TYR A 42 -15.48 -9.24 7.76
CA TYR A 42 -16.02 -10.48 7.22
C TYR A 42 -14.95 -11.56 7.05
N VAL A 43 -13.77 -11.19 6.52
CA VAL A 43 -12.64 -12.13 6.37
C VAL A 43 -12.20 -12.68 7.73
N ARG A 44 -12.06 -11.80 8.73
CA ARG A 44 -11.72 -12.19 10.11
C ARG A 44 -12.74 -13.17 10.68
N ASP A 45 -14.04 -12.87 10.57
CA ASP A 45 -15.12 -13.71 11.06
C ASP A 45 -15.17 -15.07 10.34
N PHE A 46 -14.88 -15.07 9.04
CA PHE A 46 -14.80 -16.30 8.26
C PHE A 46 -13.66 -17.19 8.77
N LEU A 47 -12.44 -16.64 8.89
CA LEU A 47 -11.26 -17.37 9.32
C LEU A 47 -11.31 -17.85 10.79
N GLN A 48 -12.15 -17.24 11.62
CA GLN A 48 -12.45 -17.79 12.95
C GLN A 48 -13.26 -19.10 12.89
N LYS A 49 -14.03 -19.31 11.83
CA LYS A 49 -14.93 -20.46 11.67
C LYS A 49 -14.36 -21.55 10.77
N ASP A 50 -13.64 -21.15 9.74
CA ASP A 50 -13.04 -22.07 8.75
C ASP A 50 -11.58 -21.67 8.48
N ARG A 51 -10.67 -22.53 8.87
CA ARG A 51 -9.22 -22.38 8.70
C ARG A 51 -8.63 -23.44 7.76
N SER A 52 -9.46 -24.04 6.93
CA SER A 52 -9.06 -25.14 6.06
C SER A 52 -8.18 -24.71 4.89
N LYS A 53 -8.28 -23.43 4.49
CA LYS A 53 -7.53 -22.86 3.35
C LYS A 53 -7.03 -21.45 3.65
N PRO A 54 -5.94 -21.00 3.01
CA PRO A 54 -5.57 -19.59 2.99
C PRO A 54 -6.67 -18.77 2.29
N TYR A 55 -6.87 -17.54 2.74
CA TYR A 55 -7.86 -16.60 2.20
C TYR A 55 -7.18 -15.52 1.37
N LEU A 56 -7.60 -15.33 0.13
CA LEU A 56 -7.09 -14.33 -0.79
C LEU A 56 -8.27 -13.58 -1.43
N LEU A 57 -8.23 -12.24 -1.41
CA LEU A 57 -9.25 -11.46 -2.11
C LEU A 57 -8.89 -11.32 -3.59
N CYS A 58 -9.69 -11.90 -4.47
CA CYS A 58 -9.48 -11.75 -5.91
C CYS A 58 -9.64 -10.31 -6.37
N GLU A 59 -10.49 -9.55 -5.68
CA GLU A 59 -10.64 -8.10 -5.87
C GLU A 59 -10.95 -7.42 -4.54
N TYR A 60 -10.32 -6.28 -4.27
CA TYR A 60 -10.62 -5.44 -3.12
C TYR A 60 -10.30 -3.96 -3.40
N THR A 61 -10.75 -3.07 -2.52
CA THR A 61 -10.48 -1.62 -2.59
C THR A 61 -10.69 -1.03 -3.98
N HIS A 62 -11.88 -1.27 -4.56
CA HIS A 62 -12.26 -0.77 -5.89
C HIS A 62 -11.93 0.71 -6.05
N ALA A 63 -11.15 1.05 -7.09
CA ALA A 63 -10.49 2.34 -7.21
C ALA A 63 -11.19 3.35 -8.13
N MET A 64 -12.46 3.13 -8.48
CA MET A 64 -13.21 4.08 -9.31
C MET A 64 -13.57 5.36 -8.55
N GLY A 65 -13.28 6.52 -9.13
CA GLY A 65 -13.61 7.82 -8.56
C GLY A 65 -12.88 8.09 -7.22
N ASN A 66 -13.57 8.72 -6.28
CA ASN A 66 -13.06 8.96 -4.93
C ASN A 66 -13.27 7.73 -4.04
N SER A 67 -12.38 6.79 -4.12
CA SER A 67 -12.46 5.48 -3.48
C SER A 67 -11.07 4.95 -3.10
N CYS A 68 -10.89 3.64 -2.90
CA CYS A 68 -9.65 3.00 -2.47
C CYS A 68 -9.20 3.36 -1.05
N GLY A 69 -10.10 3.92 -0.22
CA GLY A 69 -9.83 4.24 1.18
C GLY A 69 -10.06 3.06 2.12
N GLY A 70 -9.58 3.20 3.36
CA GLY A 70 -9.71 2.16 4.39
C GLY A 70 -8.87 0.91 4.12
N MET A 71 -7.87 0.99 3.26
CA MET A 71 -6.99 -0.10 2.86
C MET A 71 -6.21 -0.68 4.05
N HIS A 72 -5.84 0.17 5.02
CA HIS A 72 -5.16 -0.25 6.25
C HIS A 72 -5.88 -1.40 6.97
N LYS A 73 -7.21 -1.46 6.92
CA LYS A 73 -7.98 -2.54 7.57
C LYS A 73 -7.65 -3.93 7.03
N TYR A 74 -7.25 -4.00 5.77
CA TYR A 74 -6.84 -5.25 5.13
C TYR A 74 -5.35 -5.50 5.32
N THR A 75 -4.51 -4.49 5.18
CA THR A 75 -3.06 -4.65 5.39
C THR A 75 -2.73 -4.97 6.84
N ASP A 76 -3.41 -4.35 7.82
CA ASP A 76 -3.28 -4.71 9.23
C ASP A 76 -3.72 -6.16 9.47
N LEU A 77 -4.81 -6.61 8.82
CA LEU A 77 -5.26 -7.99 8.94
C LEU A 77 -4.24 -8.99 8.38
N THR A 78 -3.46 -8.65 7.34
CA THR A 78 -2.39 -9.53 6.86
C THR A 78 -1.27 -9.69 7.88
N ASP A 79 -1.04 -8.70 8.71
CA ASP A 79 -0.04 -8.77 9.79
C ASP A 79 -0.55 -9.58 11.01
N GLU A 80 -1.87 -9.62 11.22
CA GLU A 80 -2.52 -10.26 12.38
C GLU A 80 -2.93 -11.73 12.12
N GLU A 81 -3.35 -12.06 10.88
CA GLU A 81 -3.98 -13.34 10.52
C GLU A 81 -3.16 -14.09 9.46
N PRO A 82 -2.38 -15.11 9.85
CA PRO A 82 -1.48 -15.82 8.94
C PRO A 82 -2.15 -16.49 7.74
N LEU A 83 -3.44 -16.83 7.82
CA LEU A 83 -4.17 -17.40 6.71
C LEU A 83 -4.70 -16.34 5.73
N PHE A 84 -4.71 -15.07 6.11
CA PHE A 84 -5.11 -14.00 5.19
C PHE A 84 -3.91 -13.55 4.37
N GLN A 85 -3.94 -13.82 3.07
CA GLN A 85 -2.81 -13.59 2.15
C GLN A 85 -2.92 -12.25 1.39
N GLY A 86 -3.88 -11.40 1.77
CA GLY A 86 -4.11 -10.10 1.12
C GLY A 86 -5.08 -10.17 -0.05
N GLY A 87 -4.87 -9.33 -1.05
CA GLY A 87 -5.77 -9.23 -2.19
C GLY A 87 -5.22 -8.40 -3.34
N PHE A 88 -5.99 -8.34 -4.42
CA PHE A 88 -5.66 -7.58 -5.62
C PHE A 88 -6.56 -6.36 -5.73
N ILE A 89 -5.96 -5.17 -5.85
CA ILE A 89 -6.72 -3.92 -6.06
C ILE A 89 -7.40 -3.97 -7.42
N TRP A 90 -8.69 -3.67 -7.48
CA TRP A 90 -9.37 -3.41 -8.72
C TRP A 90 -9.49 -1.90 -8.96
N ASP A 91 -8.68 -1.31 -9.84
CA ASP A 91 -7.74 -1.93 -10.77
C ASP A 91 -6.39 -1.18 -10.73
N TYR A 92 -5.36 -1.73 -11.38
CA TYR A 92 -4.04 -1.07 -11.45
C TYR A 92 -4.06 0.13 -12.40
N ILE A 93 -4.65 -0.04 -13.61
CA ILE A 93 -4.68 1.00 -14.66
C ILE A 93 -6.09 1.13 -15.17
N ASP A 94 -6.56 2.37 -15.39
CA ASP A 94 -7.82 2.61 -16.08
C ASP A 94 -7.92 1.82 -17.38
N GLN A 95 -9.05 1.16 -17.59
CA GLN A 95 -9.33 0.35 -18.77
C GLN A 95 -9.80 1.24 -19.94
N SER A 96 -8.97 2.22 -20.30
CA SER A 96 -9.24 3.18 -21.39
C SER A 96 -8.30 2.97 -22.56
N ILE A 97 -8.76 3.30 -23.76
CA ILE A 97 -8.06 3.07 -25.01
C ILE A 97 -7.95 4.39 -25.78
N TYR A 98 -6.79 4.66 -26.37
CA TYR A 98 -6.64 5.82 -27.25
C TYR A 98 -7.55 5.72 -28.47
N HIS A 99 -8.30 6.78 -28.73
CA HIS A 99 -9.08 6.92 -29.93
C HIS A 99 -9.20 8.38 -30.35
N LYS A 100 -9.62 8.65 -31.58
CA LYS A 100 -9.87 10.00 -32.06
C LYS A 100 -11.33 10.36 -31.88
N ASP A 101 -11.61 11.46 -31.20
CA ASP A 101 -12.95 12.01 -31.09
C ASP A 101 -13.47 12.53 -32.45
N ARG A 102 -14.70 12.99 -32.46
CA ARG A 102 -15.35 13.54 -33.68
C ARG A 102 -14.65 14.75 -34.29
N TYR A 103 -13.72 15.36 -33.57
CA TYR A 103 -12.91 16.50 -34.05
C TYR A 103 -11.50 16.07 -34.47
N GLY A 104 -11.19 14.78 -34.43
CA GLY A 104 -9.90 14.20 -34.75
C GLY A 104 -8.85 14.36 -33.65
N LYS A 105 -9.22 14.84 -32.46
CA LYS A 105 -8.34 14.92 -31.30
C LYS A 105 -8.20 13.55 -30.65
N GLU A 106 -6.97 13.15 -30.34
CA GLU A 106 -6.70 11.95 -29.58
C GLU A 106 -7.14 12.10 -28.13
N VAL A 107 -7.94 11.17 -27.65
CA VAL A 107 -8.49 11.10 -26.29
C VAL A 107 -8.45 9.66 -25.80
N LEU A 108 -8.55 9.48 -24.48
CA LEU A 108 -8.79 8.17 -23.88
C LEU A 108 -10.29 7.93 -23.81
N GLY A 109 -10.75 6.91 -24.50
CA GLY A 109 -12.13 6.50 -24.55
C GLY A 109 -12.39 5.22 -23.75
N TYR A 110 -13.65 5.00 -23.42
CA TYR A 110 -14.16 3.81 -22.74
C TYR A 110 -15.46 3.32 -23.43
N GLY A 111 -16.09 2.28 -22.90
CA GLY A 111 -17.29 1.69 -23.48
C GLY A 111 -18.36 2.72 -23.80
N GLY A 112 -18.87 2.71 -25.05
CA GLY A 112 -19.79 3.68 -25.64
C GLY A 112 -19.14 4.71 -26.53
N ASP A 113 -17.83 4.96 -26.39
CA ASP A 113 -17.09 5.90 -27.26
C ASP A 113 -16.72 5.30 -28.62
N PHE A 114 -16.86 3.98 -28.76
CA PHE A 114 -16.52 3.21 -29.96
C PHE A 114 -17.77 2.73 -30.74
N ASP A 115 -18.91 3.39 -30.57
CA ASP A 115 -20.22 3.00 -31.11
C ASP A 115 -20.67 1.60 -30.62
N ASP A 116 -20.09 1.11 -29.53
CA ASP A 116 -20.40 -0.15 -28.90
C ASP A 116 -21.58 -0.03 -27.92
N ARG A 117 -22.57 -0.94 -28.05
CA ARG A 117 -23.71 -1.01 -27.13
C ARG A 117 -24.27 -2.45 -27.08
N PRO A 118 -24.59 -2.94 -25.87
CA PRO A 118 -24.53 -2.29 -24.55
C PRO A 118 -23.07 -2.11 -24.05
N CYS A 119 -22.88 -1.16 -23.12
CA CYS A 119 -21.57 -0.85 -22.52
C CYS A 119 -21.74 -0.35 -21.08
N ASP A 120 -20.68 -0.42 -20.30
CA ASP A 120 -20.67 -0.01 -18.90
C ASP A 120 -20.11 1.42 -18.68
N TYR A 121 -19.93 2.19 -19.76
CA TYR A 121 -19.50 3.60 -19.74
C TYR A 121 -18.23 3.80 -18.91
N ASN A 122 -18.23 4.83 -18.04
CA ASN A 122 -17.10 5.21 -17.19
C ASN A 122 -16.72 4.16 -16.14
N PHE A 123 -17.35 3.00 -16.11
CA PHE A 123 -16.98 1.90 -15.20
C PHE A 123 -15.59 1.33 -15.46
N SER A 124 -14.94 1.75 -16.51
CA SER A 124 -13.55 1.46 -16.85
C SER A 124 -12.54 2.42 -16.20
N GLY A 125 -12.98 3.51 -15.55
CA GLY A 125 -12.13 4.49 -14.86
C GLY A 125 -11.83 4.09 -13.41
N ASN A 126 -11.26 2.93 -13.21
CA ASN A 126 -11.07 2.28 -11.90
C ASN A 126 -9.61 1.99 -11.54
N GLY A 127 -8.65 2.58 -12.25
CA GLY A 127 -7.23 2.42 -11.99
C GLY A 127 -6.70 3.25 -10.82
N ILE A 128 -5.71 2.73 -10.11
CA ILE A 128 -4.84 3.54 -9.23
C ILE A 128 -3.82 4.33 -10.04
N ALA A 129 -3.63 3.98 -11.30
CA ALA A 129 -2.95 4.77 -12.31
C ALA A 129 -3.93 5.11 -13.44
N TYR A 130 -3.79 6.31 -14.02
CA TYR A 130 -4.60 6.72 -15.16
C TYR A 130 -4.25 5.91 -16.41
N GLY A 131 -5.19 5.77 -17.32
CA GLY A 131 -4.95 5.21 -18.65
C GLY A 131 -3.91 5.98 -19.45
N GLY A 132 -3.49 5.43 -20.58
CA GLY A 132 -2.49 6.06 -21.45
C GLY A 132 -1.08 6.04 -20.86
N GLU A 133 -0.58 7.16 -20.40
CA GLU A 133 0.79 7.31 -19.87
C GLU A 133 0.98 6.69 -18.48
N ARG A 134 -0.06 6.13 -17.87
CA ARG A 134 -0.03 5.48 -16.55
C ARG A 134 0.43 6.41 -15.42
N MET A 135 0.08 7.68 -15.51
CA MET A 135 0.34 8.62 -14.43
C MET A 135 -0.34 8.18 -13.15
N PRO A 136 0.33 8.26 -11.99
CA PRO A 136 -0.29 7.88 -10.73
C PRO A 136 -1.49 8.79 -10.42
N SER A 137 -2.61 8.18 -10.04
CA SER A 137 -3.76 8.91 -9.52
C SER A 137 -3.53 9.25 -8.03
N PRO A 138 -4.30 10.18 -7.44
CA PRO A 138 -4.19 10.50 -6.00
C PRO A 138 -4.31 9.27 -5.08
N LYS A 139 -5.04 8.23 -5.50
CA LYS A 139 -5.19 6.96 -4.78
C LYS A 139 -3.87 6.22 -4.57
N MET A 140 -2.89 6.45 -5.44
CA MET A 140 -1.56 5.82 -5.34
C MET A 140 -0.84 6.18 -4.04
N GLN A 141 -1.15 7.32 -3.42
CA GLN A 141 -0.59 7.69 -2.11
C GLN A 141 -1.09 6.78 -0.99
N GLU A 142 -2.38 6.43 -1.01
CA GLU A 142 -2.96 5.46 -0.07
C GLU A 142 -2.32 4.08 -0.25
N VAL A 143 -2.16 3.63 -1.51
CA VAL A 143 -1.49 2.36 -1.82
C VAL A 143 -0.04 2.38 -1.35
N LYS A 144 0.72 3.44 -1.66
CA LYS A 144 2.12 3.60 -1.24
C LYS A 144 2.26 3.44 0.27
N PHE A 145 1.43 4.16 1.03
CA PHE A 145 1.50 4.12 2.50
C PHE A 145 1.16 2.75 3.06
N ASN A 146 0.10 2.12 2.57
CA ASN A 146 -0.35 0.83 3.10
C ASN A 146 0.51 -0.36 2.64
N TYR A 147 1.23 -0.25 1.52
CA TYR A 147 2.07 -1.33 0.98
C TYR A 147 3.53 -1.24 1.40
N GLN A 148 3.91 -0.24 2.19
CA GLN A 148 5.28 -0.16 2.69
C GLN A 148 5.60 -1.31 3.67
N ASN A 149 6.78 -1.89 3.53
CA ASN A 149 7.26 -2.99 4.38
C ASN A 149 8.03 -2.53 5.61
N ILE A 150 8.14 -1.23 5.83
CA ILE A 150 8.71 -0.64 7.04
C ILE A 150 7.65 0.28 7.61
N SER A 151 7.12 -0.05 8.79
CA SER A 151 6.21 0.84 9.50
C SER A 151 6.95 1.64 10.56
N ILE A 152 6.57 2.90 10.73
CA ILE A 152 7.26 3.83 11.61
C ILE A 152 6.20 4.49 12.50
N THR A 153 6.37 4.31 13.81
CA THR A 153 5.55 4.98 14.82
C THR A 153 6.40 6.03 15.50
N ILE A 154 5.94 7.28 15.51
CA ILE A 154 6.65 8.41 16.13
C ILE A 154 5.95 8.75 17.44
N GLU A 155 6.73 8.76 18.51
CA GLU A 155 6.31 9.17 19.84
C GLU A 155 6.92 10.54 20.18
N LYS A 156 6.80 10.96 21.45
CA LYS A 156 7.20 12.29 21.87
C LYS A 156 8.64 12.67 21.50
N ASP A 157 9.61 11.81 21.79
CA ASP A 157 11.05 12.07 21.61
C ASP A 157 11.77 10.90 20.93
N SER A 158 11.00 9.91 20.48
CA SER A 158 11.51 8.68 19.90
C SER A 158 10.67 8.23 18.71
N PHE A 159 11.18 7.28 17.96
CA PHE A 159 10.43 6.59 16.93
C PHE A 159 10.79 5.11 16.91
N THR A 160 9.80 4.30 16.63
CA THR A 160 9.95 2.85 16.49
C THR A 160 9.86 2.47 15.03
N VAL A 161 10.85 1.74 14.56
CA VAL A 161 10.90 1.16 13.21
C VAL A 161 10.56 -0.31 13.34
N ASN A 162 9.51 -0.75 12.67
CA ASN A 162 9.13 -2.15 12.53
C ASN A 162 9.43 -2.59 11.09
N ASN A 163 10.42 -3.44 10.91
CA ASN A 163 10.82 -3.98 9.62
C ASN A 163 10.05 -5.26 9.31
N LYS A 164 9.06 -5.16 8.43
CA LYS A 164 8.22 -6.29 7.97
C LYS A 164 8.81 -7.02 6.76
N ASN A 165 9.95 -6.58 6.22
CA ASN A 165 10.64 -7.31 5.17
C ASN A 165 11.07 -8.70 5.66
N LEU A 166 11.03 -9.70 4.78
CA LEU A 166 11.45 -11.06 5.07
C LEU A 166 12.97 -11.25 4.98
N PHE A 167 13.66 -10.45 4.15
CA PHE A 167 15.06 -10.66 3.80
C PHE A 167 15.91 -9.39 3.78
N THR A 168 15.29 -8.20 3.80
CA THR A 168 15.99 -6.92 3.64
C THR A 168 16.16 -6.23 4.98
N ASN A 169 17.41 -5.91 5.35
CA ASN A 169 17.71 -5.09 6.51
C ASN A 169 17.47 -3.61 6.20
N THR A 170 17.06 -2.80 7.18
CA THR A 170 16.89 -1.36 6.97
C THR A 170 18.21 -0.62 6.72
N ALA A 171 19.36 -1.23 7.03
CA ALA A 171 20.68 -0.71 6.68
C ALA A 171 20.90 -0.53 5.16
N ASP A 172 20.08 -1.16 4.32
CA ASP A 172 20.12 -1.00 2.86
C ASP A 172 19.54 0.35 2.39
N TYR A 173 18.95 1.12 3.31
CA TYR A 173 18.34 2.42 3.04
C TYR A 173 19.01 3.52 3.86
N ASP A 174 18.95 4.77 3.36
CA ASP A 174 19.23 5.96 4.18
C ASP A 174 17.98 6.32 4.99
N CYS A 175 18.12 6.51 6.28
CA CYS A 175 17.04 7.03 7.13
C CYS A 175 17.14 8.56 7.21
N GLN A 176 16.19 9.27 6.63
CA GLN A 176 16.09 10.72 6.66
C GLN A 176 15.02 11.14 7.68
N ILE A 177 15.39 12.08 8.55
CA ILE A 177 14.45 12.64 9.53
C ILE A 177 14.35 14.13 9.29
N THR A 178 13.14 14.63 9.06
CA THR A 178 12.86 16.05 8.83
C THR A 178 11.89 16.57 9.87
N LEU A 179 12.08 17.86 10.21
CA LEU A 179 11.15 18.63 11.03
C LEU A 179 10.63 19.79 10.19
N THR A 180 9.31 19.92 10.13
CA THR A 180 8.65 21.07 9.53
C THR A 180 7.88 21.86 10.58
N LEU A 181 7.73 23.17 10.36
CA LEU A 181 6.82 24.06 11.08
C LEU A 181 5.89 24.68 10.03
N ASP A 182 4.60 24.50 10.20
CA ASP A 182 3.57 24.96 9.23
C ASP A 182 3.94 24.60 7.78
N GLY A 183 4.38 23.34 7.56
CA GLY A 183 4.78 22.83 6.27
C GLY A 183 6.16 23.26 5.76
N LYS A 184 6.86 24.18 6.46
CA LYS A 184 8.22 24.61 6.08
C LYS A 184 9.28 23.80 6.82
N ARG A 185 10.21 23.19 6.09
CA ARG A 185 11.31 22.43 6.67
C ARG A 185 12.25 23.35 7.45
N ILE A 186 12.41 23.09 8.75
CA ILE A 186 13.27 23.85 9.66
C ILE A 186 14.51 23.06 10.12
N ALA A 187 14.46 21.73 10.06
CA ALA A 187 15.62 20.87 10.34
C ALA A 187 15.56 19.57 9.54
N ALA A 188 16.71 18.96 9.32
CA ALA A 188 16.85 17.64 8.70
C ALA A 188 18.13 16.95 9.21
N SER A 189 18.08 15.63 9.27
CA SER A 189 19.22 14.76 9.58
C SER A 189 19.12 13.48 8.76
N THR A 190 20.25 12.90 8.40
CA THR A 190 20.31 11.53 7.88
C THR A 190 21.07 10.70 8.90
N ILE A 191 20.54 9.54 9.24
CA ILE A 191 21.13 8.61 10.20
C ILE A 191 21.19 7.22 9.61
N GLU A 192 22.13 6.41 10.08
CA GLU A 192 22.21 5.01 9.71
C GLU A 192 21.48 4.17 10.75
N LEU A 193 20.58 3.31 10.30
CA LEU A 193 19.83 2.38 11.13
C LEU A 193 19.92 0.98 10.55
N ALA A 194 20.00 0.00 11.46
CA ALA A 194 20.02 -1.42 11.09
C ALA A 194 18.98 -2.15 11.92
N VAL A 195 17.82 -2.38 11.34
CA VAL A 195 16.75 -3.22 11.90
C VAL A 195 16.67 -4.46 11.07
N GLU A 196 16.89 -5.61 11.70
CA GLU A 196 16.84 -6.91 11.05
C GLU A 196 15.45 -7.21 10.46
N PRO A 197 15.35 -8.09 9.44
CA PRO A 197 14.07 -8.58 8.96
C PRO A 197 13.19 -9.13 10.08
N LEU A 198 11.89 -8.88 10.00
CA LEU A 198 10.87 -9.33 10.96
C LEU A 198 11.15 -8.90 12.41
N SER A 199 11.82 -7.75 12.59
CA SER A 199 12.12 -7.22 13.91
C SER A 199 11.77 -5.73 14.03
N GLN A 200 11.79 -5.22 15.26
CA GLN A 200 11.54 -3.81 15.54
C GLN A 200 12.59 -3.25 16.49
N GLN A 201 12.85 -1.94 16.35
CA GLN A 201 13.76 -1.22 17.22
C GLN A 201 13.33 0.23 17.40
N THR A 202 13.51 0.77 18.61
CA THR A 202 13.20 2.15 18.96
C THR A 202 14.46 2.98 18.99
N TYR A 203 14.39 4.17 18.45
CA TYR A 203 15.49 5.15 18.36
C TYR A 203 15.04 6.49 18.92
N GLN A 204 15.99 7.28 19.43
CA GLN A 204 15.71 8.64 19.83
C GLN A 204 15.70 9.59 18.63
N LEU A 205 14.79 10.54 18.62
CA LEU A 205 14.80 11.61 17.62
C LEU A 205 16.05 12.47 17.75
N PRO A 206 16.62 12.97 16.63
CA PRO A 206 17.78 13.84 16.66
C PRO A 206 17.55 15.09 17.51
N ARG A 207 18.54 15.49 18.26
CA ARG A 207 18.54 16.78 18.95
C ARG A 207 19.14 17.83 18.01
N TRP A 208 18.28 18.63 17.41
CA TRP A 208 18.75 19.75 16.60
C TRP A 208 19.10 20.95 17.52
N LYS A 209 20.00 21.82 17.05
CA LYS A 209 20.38 23.04 17.78
C LYS A 209 19.23 24.05 18.00
N TYR A 210 18.14 23.84 17.30
CA TYR A 210 16.91 24.63 17.46
C TYR A 210 16.04 24.00 18.54
N GLN A 211 15.29 24.82 19.26
CA GLN A 211 14.33 24.33 20.25
C GLN A 211 13.28 23.49 19.51
N THR A 212 13.31 22.20 19.78
CA THR A 212 12.36 21.25 19.22
C THR A 212 11.26 20.97 20.24
N PRO A 213 10.05 20.57 19.81
CA PRO A 213 8.96 20.23 20.73
C PRO A 213 9.33 19.15 21.76
N TRP A 214 10.40 18.37 21.52
CA TRP A 214 10.88 17.30 22.41
C TRP A 214 12.20 17.64 23.11
N SER A 215 12.67 18.89 23.09
CA SER A 215 13.87 19.30 23.82
C SER A 215 13.69 19.10 25.33
N THR A 216 14.64 18.40 25.97
CA THR A 216 14.51 17.96 27.38
C THR A 216 14.99 18.98 28.40
N GLU A 217 15.63 20.07 28.00
CA GLU A 217 16.22 21.04 28.93
C GLU A 217 15.19 21.96 29.58
N GLU A 218 14.05 22.16 28.94
CA GLU A 218 12.83 22.68 29.59
C GLU A 218 11.61 22.15 28.84
N PRO A 219 10.59 21.57 29.51
CA PRO A 219 9.44 21.03 28.83
C PRO A 219 8.73 22.17 28.08
N TRP A 220 8.81 22.12 26.74
CA TRP A 220 7.87 22.83 25.85
C TRP A 220 8.03 24.34 25.71
N LYS A 221 9.21 24.94 25.82
CA LYS A 221 9.42 26.24 25.21
C LYS A 221 9.54 26.10 23.69
N VAL A 222 8.42 25.82 23.06
CA VAL A 222 8.23 26.04 21.63
C VAL A 222 8.36 27.54 21.39
N THR A 223 9.37 27.96 20.63
CA THR A 223 9.62 29.39 20.40
C THR A 223 8.65 30.04 19.42
N ALA A 224 7.92 29.24 18.67
CA ALA A 224 6.86 29.68 17.76
C ALA A 224 5.64 28.78 17.91
N ALA A 225 4.45 29.37 17.96
CA ALA A 225 3.21 28.63 17.83
C ALA A 225 3.07 28.15 16.40
N GLY A 226 2.60 26.93 16.19
CA GLY A 226 2.43 26.34 14.86
C GLY A 226 2.38 24.82 14.93
N GLU A 227 2.10 24.19 13.80
CA GLU A 227 2.10 22.74 13.66
C GLU A 227 3.52 22.25 13.34
N TYR A 228 4.07 21.46 14.25
CA TYR A 228 5.35 20.79 14.04
C TYR A 228 5.09 19.37 13.57
N VAL A 229 5.70 18.99 12.43
CA VAL A 229 5.62 17.62 11.90
C VAL A 229 7.01 17.05 11.77
N VAL A 230 7.24 15.91 12.44
CA VAL A 230 8.40 15.06 12.22
C VAL A 230 8.04 14.03 11.18
N THR A 231 8.87 13.89 10.16
CA THR A 231 8.78 12.82 9.18
C THR A 231 10.06 11.99 9.24
N VAL A 232 9.92 10.69 9.41
CA VAL A 232 11.01 9.72 9.28
C VAL A 232 10.77 8.95 8.00
N SER A 233 11.73 8.98 7.07
CA SER A 233 11.64 8.35 5.76
C SER A 233 12.83 7.42 5.52
N PHE A 234 12.59 6.28 4.89
CA PHE A 234 13.62 5.40 4.34
C PHE A 234 13.68 5.59 2.84
N VAL A 235 14.89 5.88 2.32
CA VAL A 235 15.10 6.15 0.90
C VAL A 235 16.22 5.28 0.33
N LEU A 236 16.15 4.97 -0.96
CA LEU A 236 17.17 4.19 -1.67
C LEU A 236 18.54 4.90 -1.62
N LYS A 237 19.59 4.18 -1.25
CA LYS A 237 21.00 4.65 -1.26
C LYS A 237 21.57 4.79 -2.66
N GLU A 238 21.10 4.01 -3.61
CA GLU A 238 21.59 3.92 -5.00
C GLU A 238 20.45 3.67 -5.99
N ASP A 239 20.78 3.79 -7.27
CA ASP A 239 19.85 3.46 -8.35
C ASP A 239 19.55 1.96 -8.37
N THR A 240 18.29 1.61 -8.55
CA THR A 240 17.82 0.25 -8.80
C THR A 240 17.20 0.12 -10.18
N LEU A 241 16.80 -1.09 -10.58
CA LEU A 241 16.08 -1.30 -11.84
C LEU A 241 14.73 -0.59 -11.91
N TRP A 242 14.10 -0.33 -10.78
CA TRP A 242 12.73 0.17 -10.68
C TRP A 242 12.62 1.61 -10.14
N ALA A 243 13.67 2.14 -9.46
CA ALA A 243 13.67 3.51 -8.95
C ALA A 243 15.08 4.08 -8.81
N LYS A 244 15.15 5.40 -8.77
CA LYS A 244 16.40 6.14 -8.60
C LYS A 244 16.77 6.30 -7.13
N ARG A 245 18.06 6.52 -6.85
CA ARG A 245 18.57 6.95 -5.55
C ARG A 245 17.71 8.06 -4.96
N GLY A 246 17.40 7.97 -3.67
CA GLY A 246 16.56 8.91 -2.96
C GLY A 246 15.05 8.64 -3.09
N HIS A 247 14.63 7.61 -3.84
CA HIS A 247 13.23 7.19 -3.85
C HIS A 247 12.82 6.71 -2.45
N GLU A 248 11.72 7.28 -1.94
CA GLU A 248 11.16 6.95 -0.63
C GLU A 248 10.39 5.62 -0.67
N VAL A 249 10.88 4.65 0.08
CA VAL A 249 10.28 3.29 0.17
C VAL A 249 9.32 3.16 1.35
N ALA A 250 9.51 3.97 2.39
CA ALA A 250 8.62 4.01 3.55
C ALA A 250 8.75 5.34 4.29
N PHE A 251 7.68 5.75 4.96
CA PHE A 251 7.70 6.91 5.85
C PHE A 251 6.68 6.78 6.98
N GLY A 252 6.91 7.55 8.05
CA GLY A 252 5.95 7.77 9.12
C GLY A 252 6.03 9.22 9.61
N GLN A 253 4.94 9.73 10.18
CA GLN A 253 4.84 11.12 10.64
C GLN A 253 4.29 11.19 12.06
N GLY A 254 4.80 12.14 12.83
CA GLY A 254 4.27 12.55 14.13
C GLY A 254 4.01 14.06 14.15
N ILE A 255 2.88 14.45 14.73
CA ILE A 255 2.43 15.85 14.81
C ILE A 255 2.53 16.31 16.27
N TYR A 256 3.02 17.54 16.47
CA TYR A 256 3.23 18.16 17.79
C TYR A 256 2.62 19.55 17.87
#